data_07d958f43726995aa1fa092c0b354190
#
_entry.id   07d958f43726995aa1fa092c0b354190
#
_cell.length_a   1.000
_cell.length_b   1.000
_cell.length_c   1.000
_cell.angle_alpha   90.00
_cell.angle_beta   90.00
_cell.angle_gamma   90.00
#
_symmetry.space_group_name_H-M   'P 1'
#
loop_
_entity.id
_entity.type
_entity.pdbx_description
1 polymer ?
#
loop_
_entity_poly.entity_id
_entity_poly.type
_entity_poly.pdbx_seq_one_letter_code
_entity_poly.pdbx_strand_id
1 'polypeptide(L)'
;MPLEIAPPMLSLPSDLHMLPVARAFVEAICLANCLSGELTHAVVLAADEAVNNAIRHAHHIDTALTVQIACMVTVDRIEVLVQDEGEPFDVTAVPPLDPSEVRVGGRGVFLMRTLMDEIHCRARQPRGNTLRLVKRR
;
A
#
# COMPACT_ATOMS: atom_id res chain seq x y z
N MET A 1 6.16 -0.65 -32.05
CA MET A 1 5.90 -0.07 -30.71
C MET A 1 5.65 -1.19 -29.73
N PRO A 2 6.41 -1.29 -28.64
CA PRO A 2 6.05 -2.22 -27.61
C PRO A 2 4.67 -1.83 -27.04
N LEU A 3 3.78 -2.78 -26.91
CA LEU A 3 2.51 -2.58 -26.20
C LEU A 3 2.86 -2.30 -24.73
N GLU A 4 2.56 -1.10 -24.26
CA GLU A 4 2.68 -0.78 -22.86
C GLU A 4 1.57 -1.57 -22.12
N ILE A 5 1.96 -2.64 -21.46
CA ILE A 5 1.03 -3.44 -20.69
C ILE A 5 0.72 -2.65 -19.41
N ALA A 6 -0.55 -2.33 -19.19
CA ALA A 6 -0.99 -1.70 -17.96
C ALA A 6 -0.66 -2.59 -16.75
N PRO A 7 -0.24 -2.03 -15.62
CA PRO A 7 0.03 -2.83 -14.44
C PRO A 7 -1.23 -3.54 -13.93
N PRO A 8 -1.11 -4.74 -13.37
CA PRO A 8 -2.23 -5.40 -12.71
C PRO A 8 -2.83 -4.50 -11.65
N MET A 9 -4.15 -4.40 -11.64
CA MET A 9 -4.88 -3.54 -10.73
C MET A 9 -6.08 -4.27 -10.14
N LEU A 10 -6.32 -4.05 -8.85
CA LEU A 10 -7.48 -4.53 -8.13
C LEU A 10 -8.23 -3.35 -7.52
N SER A 11 -9.54 -3.33 -7.68
CA SER A 11 -10.41 -2.34 -7.07
C SER A 11 -11.32 -3.03 -6.06
N LEU A 12 -11.32 -2.54 -4.82
CA LEU A 12 -12.07 -3.13 -3.71
C LEU A 12 -12.94 -2.08 -3.02
N PRO A 13 -14.13 -2.49 -2.52
CA PRO A 13 -14.85 -1.62 -1.60
C PRO A 13 -14.00 -1.37 -0.34
N SER A 14 -14.16 -0.19 0.25
CA SER A 14 -13.43 0.22 1.47
C SER A 14 -14.00 -0.48 2.70
N ASP A 15 -13.69 -1.76 2.80
CA ASP A 15 -14.19 -2.67 3.84
C ASP A 15 -13.01 -3.48 4.39
N LEU A 16 -12.86 -3.49 5.71
CA LEU A 16 -11.80 -4.23 6.38
C LEU A 16 -11.82 -5.73 6.08
N HIS A 17 -12.99 -6.28 5.75
CA HIS A 17 -13.13 -7.68 5.33
C HIS A 17 -12.44 -7.97 3.98
N MET A 18 -12.10 -6.92 3.22
CA MET A 18 -11.38 -7.05 1.95
C MET A 18 -9.86 -7.10 2.11
N LEU A 19 -9.32 -6.88 3.30
CA LEU A 19 -7.88 -6.96 3.54
C LEU A 19 -7.26 -8.30 3.12
N PRO A 20 -7.87 -9.47 3.41
CA PRO A 20 -7.34 -10.73 2.91
C PRO A 20 -7.27 -10.82 1.37
N VAL A 21 -8.23 -10.21 0.68
CA VAL A 21 -8.25 -10.17 -0.79
C VAL A 21 -7.10 -9.28 -1.30
N ALA A 22 -6.89 -8.13 -0.69
CA ALA A 22 -5.77 -7.26 -1.02
C ALA A 22 -4.42 -7.97 -0.84
N ARG A 23 -4.23 -8.66 0.29
CA ARG A 23 -3.02 -9.45 0.55
C ARG A 23 -2.81 -10.54 -0.49
N ALA A 24 -3.85 -11.29 -0.81
CA ALA A 24 -3.78 -12.36 -1.80
C ALA A 24 -3.40 -11.85 -3.19
N PHE A 25 -3.94 -10.70 -3.58
CA PHE A 25 -3.60 -10.05 -4.86
C PHE A 25 -2.12 -9.69 -4.93
N VAL A 26 -1.61 -8.99 -3.93
CA VAL A 26 -0.19 -8.57 -3.90
C VAL A 26 0.73 -9.79 -3.85
N GLU A 27 0.41 -10.78 -3.03
CA GLU A 27 1.17 -12.03 -2.95
C GLU A 27 1.22 -12.75 -4.30
N ALA A 28 0.08 -12.88 -4.98
CA ALA A 28 0.00 -13.53 -6.28
C ALA A 28 0.89 -12.82 -7.32
N ILE A 29 0.91 -11.49 -7.34
CA ILE A 29 1.78 -10.74 -8.24
C ILE A 29 3.26 -10.97 -7.92
N CYS A 30 3.63 -10.97 -6.64
CA CYS A 30 5.00 -11.26 -6.21
C CYS A 30 5.45 -12.66 -6.65
N LEU A 31 4.63 -13.67 -6.40
CA LEU A 31 4.92 -15.06 -6.76
C LEU A 31 5.00 -15.25 -8.29
N ALA A 32 4.09 -14.62 -9.04
CA ALA A 32 4.10 -14.67 -10.50
C ALA A 32 5.37 -14.06 -11.10
N ASN A 33 6.02 -13.15 -10.39
CA ASN A 33 7.26 -12.49 -10.80
C ASN A 33 8.50 -13.07 -10.10
N CYS A 34 8.37 -14.22 -9.49
CA CYS A 34 9.48 -14.97 -8.86
C CYS A 34 10.23 -14.17 -7.77
N LEU A 35 9.55 -13.31 -7.03
CA LEU A 35 10.15 -12.67 -5.88
C LEU A 35 10.43 -13.72 -4.79
N SER A 36 11.53 -13.51 -4.03
CA SER A 36 11.84 -14.37 -2.90
C SER A 36 10.72 -14.34 -1.85
N GLY A 37 10.66 -15.36 -1.00
CA GLY A 37 9.71 -15.40 0.11
C GLY A 37 9.86 -14.21 1.06
N GLU A 38 11.10 -13.80 1.33
CA GLU A 38 11.40 -12.66 2.19
C GLU A 38 10.90 -11.34 1.59
N LEU A 39 11.18 -11.08 0.31
CA LEU A 39 10.67 -9.90 -0.39
C LEU A 39 9.15 -9.90 -0.46
N THR A 40 8.55 -11.02 -0.82
CA THR A 40 7.10 -11.18 -0.89
C THR A 40 6.44 -10.86 0.45
N HIS A 41 6.97 -11.41 1.53
CA HIS A 41 6.44 -11.17 2.87
C HIS A 41 6.50 -9.68 3.25
N ALA A 42 7.62 -9.03 3.00
CA ALA A 42 7.78 -7.60 3.28
C ALA A 42 6.78 -6.74 2.50
N VAL A 43 6.65 -7.00 1.20
CA VAL A 43 5.75 -6.24 0.33
C VAL A 43 4.29 -6.45 0.71
N VAL A 44 3.89 -7.69 0.99
CA VAL A 44 2.51 -8.02 1.39
C VAL A 44 2.14 -7.34 2.70
N LEU A 45 3.02 -7.37 3.71
CA LEU A 45 2.78 -6.70 4.99
C LEU A 45 2.66 -5.18 4.82
N ALA A 46 3.56 -4.57 4.06
CA ALA A 46 3.52 -3.12 3.84
C ALA A 46 2.25 -2.71 3.08
N ALA A 47 1.85 -3.47 2.06
CA ALA A 47 0.63 -3.22 1.31
C ALA A 47 -0.62 -3.36 2.19
N ASP A 48 -0.65 -4.37 3.05
CA ASP A 48 -1.75 -4.58 3.99
C ASP A 48 -1.94 -3.37 4.91
N GLU A 49 -0.86 -2.84 5.46
CA GLU A 49 -0.89 -1.65 6.30
C GLU A 49 -1.33 -0.41 5.51
N ALA A 50 -0.89 -0.26 4.27
CA ALA A 50 -1.30 0.85 3.41
C ALA A 50 -2.79 0.83 3.12
N VAL A 51 -3.35 -0.34 2.80
CA VAL A 51 -4.80 -0.50 2.54
C VAL A 51 -5.59 -0.28 3.82
N ASN A 52 -5.13 -0.82 4.94
CA ASN A 52 -5.76 -0.62 6.24
C ASN A 52 -5.83 0.88 6.60
N ASN A 53 -4.74 1.61 6.39
CA ASN A 53 -4.71 3.06 6.61
C ASN A 53 -5.68 3.81 5.70
N ALA A 54 -5.77 3.44 4.42
CA ALA A 54 -6.71 4.04 3.49
C ALA A 54 -8.16 3.87 3.97
N ILE A 55 -8.52 2.66 4.38
CA ILE A 55 -9.88 2.34 4.86
C ILE A 55 -10.19 3.09 6.16
N ARG A 56 -9.30 3.06 7.13
CA ARG A 56 -9.55 3.62 8.47
C ARG A 56 -9.42 5.13 8.52
N HIS A 57 -8.36 5.68 7.94
CA HIS A 57 -8.00 7.09 8.13
C HIS A 57 -8.45 7.98 6.99
N ALA A 58 -8.29 7.56 5.73
CA ALA A 58 -8.74 8.36 4.59
C ALA A 58 -10.25 8.25 4.37
N HIS A 59 -10.79 7.05 4.47
CA HIS A 59 -12.21 6.76 4.20
C HIS A 59 -13.10 6.73 5.45
N HIS A 60 -12.53 6.71 6.65
CA HIS A 60 -13.27 6.57 7.90
C HIS A 60 -14.23 5.38 7.89
N ILE A 61 -13.79 4.27 7.33
CA ILE A 61 -14.57 3.02 7.18
C ILE A 61 -15.88 3.25 6.38
N ASP A 62 -15.86 4.13 5.39
CA ASP A 62 -16.99 4.33 4.49
C ASP A 62 -16.94 3.32 3.34
N THR A 63 -17.80 2.30 3.40
CA THR A 63 -17.84 1.21 2.42
C THR A 63 -18.38 1.62 1.04
N ALA A 64 -18.93 2.83 0.91
CA ALA A 64 -19.32 3.37 -0.39
C ALA A 64 -18.11 3.83 -1.23
N LEU A 65 -16.96 4.03 -0.59
CA LEU A 65 -15.72 4.41 -1.26
C LEU A 65 -14.94 3.18 -1.73
N THR A 66 -13.99 3.40 -2.62
CA THR A 66 -13.21 2.33 -3.26
C THR A 66 -11.72 2.54 -3.02
N VAL A 67 -10.99 1.47 -2.74
CA VAL A 67 -9.54 1.43 -2.70
C VAL A 67 -9.04 0.68 -3.93
N GLN A 68 -8.06 1.25 -4.63
CA GLN A 68 -7.42 0.63 -5.79
C GLN A 68 -5.98 0.29 -5.46
N ILE A 69 -5.55 -0.90 -5.87
CA ILE A 69 -4.19 -1.40 -5.66
C ILE A 69 -3.61 -1.77 -7.02
N ALA A 70 -2.45 -1.23 -7.37
CA ALA A 70 -1.71 -1.60 -8.56
C ALA A 70 -0.31 -2.06 -8.18
N CYS A 71 0.21 -3.04 -8.90
CA CYS A 71 1.57 -3.55 -8.69
C CYS A 71 2.35 -3.48 -10.00
N MET A 72 3.55 -2.89 -9.96
CA MET A 72 4.48 -2.85 -11.08
C MET A 72 5.76 -3.57 -10.68
N VAL A 73 6.14 -4.61 -11.42
CA VAL A 73 7.37 -5.37 -11.15
C VAL A 73 8.32 -5.21 -12.32
N THR A 74 9.54 -4.78 -12.02
CA THR A 74 10.63 -4.68 -12.96
C THR A 74 11.78 -5.61 -12.53
N VAL A 75 12.87 -5.63 -13.29
CA VAL A 75 14.02 -6.48 -12.96
C VAL A 75 14.71 -6.09 -11.66
N ASP A 76 14.57 -4.84 -11.24
CA ASP A 76 15.27 -4.27 -10.07
C ASP A 76 14.37 -3.94 -8.89
N ARG A 77 13.05 -3.88 -9.05
CA ARG A 77 12.16 -3.49 -7.96
C ARG A 77 10.71 -3.91 -8.18
N ILE A 78 9.94 -3.85 -7.09
CA ILE A 78 8.48 -3.86 -7.12
C ILE A 78 7.96 -2.55 -6.54
N GLU A 79 6.95 -1.98 -7.19
CA GLU A 79 6.20 -0.83 -6.70
C GLU A 79 4.75 -1.22 -6.49
N VAL A 80 4.21 -0.86 -5.32
CA VAL A 80 2.79 -1.02 -5.00
C VAL A 80 2.19 0.38 -4.85
N LEU A 81 1.14 0.63 -5.63
CA LEU A 81 0.36 1.87 -5.55
C LEU A 81 -0.95 1.57 -4.85
N VAL A 82 -1.25 2.33 -3.80
CA VAL A 82 -2.54 2.27 -3.11
C VAL A 82 -3.22 3.62 -3.27
N GLN A 83 -4.36 3.63 -3.95
CA GLN A 83 -5.12 4.84 -4.23
C GLN A 83 -6.44 4.81 -3.49
N ASP A 84 -6.77 5.90 -2.81
CA ASP A 84 -8.03 6.09 -2.13
C ASP A 84 -8.76 7.34 -2.64
N GLU A 85 -10.00 7.51 -2.18
CA GLU A 85 -10.88 8.63 -2.53
C GLU A 85 -11.18 9.52 -1.32
N GLY A 86 -10.43 9.33 -0.24
CA GLY A 86 -10.71 9.95 1.04
C GLY A 86 -10.10 11.33 1.24
N GLU A 87 -10.10 11.76 2.48
CA GLU A 87 -9.47 13.01 2.88
C GLU A 87 -7.95 12.93 2.72
N PRO A 88 -7.26 14.06 2.50
CA PRO A 88 -5.81 14.08 2.45
C PRO A 88 -5.21 13.49 3.74
N PHE A 89 -4.34 12.50 3.57
CA PHE A 89 -3.62 11.88 4.68
C PHE A 89 -2.21 11.53 4.21
N ASP A 90 -1.22 12.26 4.71
CA ASP A 90 0.17 12.04 4.38
C ASP A 90 0.84 11.16 5.42
N VAL A 91 1.00 9.87 5.10
CA VAL A 91 1.68 8.92 5.98
C VAL A 91 3.15 9.27 6.22
N THR A 92 3.79 10.00 5.29
CA THR A 92 5.19 10.41 5.42
C THR A 92 5.37 11.51 6.47
N ALA A 93 4.29 12.23 6.81
CA ALA A 93 4.28 13.25 7.85
C ALA A 93 4.10 12.67 9.27
N VAL A 94 3.78 11.38 9.39
CA VAL A 94 3.66 10.72 10.70
C VAL A 94 5.05 10.64 11.34
N PRO A 95 5.24 11.14 12.59
CA PRO A 95 6.53 11.11 13.25
C PRO A 95 7.05 9.68 13.44
N PRO A 96 8.38 9.47 13.42
CA PRO A 96 8.96 8.17 13.77
C PRO A 96 8.51 7.72 15.17
N LEU A 97 8.33 6.40 15.37
CA LEU A 97 8.04 5.87 16.69
C LEU A 97 9.24 6.07 17.62
N ASP A 98 8.99 6.66 18.78
CA ASP A 98 9.94 6.65 19.87
C ASP A 98 9.81 5.31 20.63
N PRO A 99 10.88 4.50 20.74
CA PRO A 99 10.81 3.22 21.43
C PRO A 99 10.42 3.34 22.92
N SER A 100 10.60 4.54 23.50
CA SER A 100 10.23 4.80 24.90
C SER A 100 8.76 5.15 25.08
N GLU A 101 8.03 5.44 24.00
CA GLU A 101 6.62 5.80 24.05
C GLU A 101 5.72 4.58 23.77
N VAL A 102 4.70 4.42 24.62
CA VAL A 102 3.61 3.48 24.36
C VAL A 102 2.56 4.21 23.53
N ARG A 103 2.51 3.92 22.23
CA ARG A 103 1.51 4.49 21.32
C ARG A 103 0.47 3.48 20.93
N VAL A 104 -0.80 3.92 20.94
CA VAL A 104 -1.90 3.24 20.27
C VAL A 104 -1.99 3.85 18.86
N GLY A 105 -1.64 3.09 17.82
CA GLY A 105 -1.61 3.54 16.44
C GLY A 105 -0.21 3.97 15.95
N GLY A 106 -0.06 4.20 14.65
CA GLY A 106 1.20 4.58 14.00
C GLY A 106 2.17 3.41 13.74
N ARG A 107 1.87 2.22 14.23
CA ARG A 107 2.70 1.03 14.02
C ARG A 107 2.72 0.58 12.57
N GLY A 108 1.60 0.75 11.85
CA GLY A 108 1.52 0.42 10.44
C GLY A 108 2.48 1.25 9.60
N VAL A 109 2.57 2.56 9.86
CA VAL A 109 3.53 3.45 9.21
C VAL A 109 4.97 3.04 9.53
N PHE A 110 5.25 2.69 10.76
CA PHE A 110 6.56 2.18 11.18
C PHE A 110 6.92 0.91 10.42
N LEU A 111 5.98 -0.04 10.30
CA LEU A 111 6.19 -1.27 9.53
C LEU A 111 6.48 -0.98 8.05
N MET A 112 5.71 -0.10 7.43
CA MET A 112 5.95 0.29 6.03
C MET A 112 7.35 0.89 5.86
N ARG A 113 7.78 1.78 6.74
CA ARG A 113 9.11 2.39 6.71
C ARG A 113 10.24 1.38 6.93
N THR A 114 10.01 0.38 7.79
CA THR A 114 10.98 -0.67 8.07
C THR A 114 11.11 -1.66 6.91
N LEU A 115 9.99 -2.02 6.30
CA LEU A 115 9.92 -3.09 5.29
C LEU A 115 10.23 -2.61 3.88
N MET A 116 9.91 -1.35 3.55
CA MET A 116 10.06 -0.81 2.21
C MET A 116 11.28 0.10 2.09
N ASP A 117 11.82 0.20 0.88
CA ASP A 117 12.97 1.07 0.61
C ASP A 117 12.57 2.52 0.43
N GLU A 118 11.39 2.78 -0.16
CA GLU A 118 10.86 4.13 -0.36
C GLU A 118 9.35 4.14 -0.12
N ILE A 119 8.86 5.25 0.42
CA ILE A 119 7.43 5.54 0.60
C ILE A 119 7.18 6.96 0.11
N HIS A 120 6.25 7.12 -0.82
CA HIS A 120 5.84 8.42 -1.34
C HIS A 120 4.34 8.56 -1.24
N CYS A 121 3.88 9.73 -0.79
CA CYS A 121 2.46 10.04 -0.72
C CYS A 121 2.16 11.31 -1.51
N ARG A 122 1.11 11.26 -2.32
CA ARG A 122 0.67 12.38 -3.14
C ARG A 122 -0.84 12.52 -3.07
N ALA A 123 -1.32 13.75 -2.92
CA ALA A 123 -2.74 14.03 -3.03
C ALA A 123 -3.23 13.83 -4.47
N ARG A 124 -4.41 13.25 -4.62
CA ARG A 124 -5.12 13.11 -5.90
C ARG A 124 -6.07 14.28 -6.10
N GLN A 125 -6.31 14.63 -7.35
CA GLN A 125 -7.31 15.63 -7.71
C GLN A 125 -8.56 14.92 -8.28
N PRO A 126 -9.77 15.36 -7.93
CA PRO A 126 -10.12 16.44 -6.99
C PRO A 126 -10.03 16.03 -5.53
N ARG A 127 -9.88 14.73 -5.23
CA ARG A 127 -9.88 14.18 -3.88
C ARG A 127 -9.16 12.84 -3.81
N GLY A 128 -8.60 12.51 -2.66
CA GLY A 128 -7.98 11.22 -2.40
C GLY A 128 -6.47 11.30 -2.24
N ASN A 129 -5.85 10.14 -2.11
CA ASN A 129 -4.41 9.99 -1.95
C ASN A 129 -3.89 8.88 -2.85
N THR A 130 -2.63 9.01 -3.28
CA THR A 130 -1.84 7.93 -3.88
C THR A 130 -0.63 7.68 -2.99
N LEU A 131 -0.53 6.47 -2.46
CA LEU A 131 0.63 6.01 -1.71
C LEU A 131 1.42 5.06 -2.62
N ARG A 132 2.72 5.34 -2.79
CA ARG A 132 3.63 4.51 -3.57
C ARG A 132 4.66 3.89 -2.64
N LEU A 133 4.70 2.57 -2.60
CA LEU A 133 5.64 1.77 -1.85
C LEU A 133 6.63 1.14 -2.81
N VAL A 134 7.91 1.27 -2.56
CA VAL A 134 8.98 0.74 -3.42
C VAL A 134 9.85 -0.23 -2.63
N LYS A 135 10.07 -1.42 -3.18
CA LYS A 135 10.99 -2.43 -2.64
C LYS A 135 11.94 -2.89 -3.73
N ARG A 136 13.24 -2.76 -3.49
CA ARG A 136 14.27 -3.25 -4.41
C ARG A 136 14.44 -4.75 -4.28
N ARG A 137 14.75 -5.35 -5.42
CA ARG A 137 14.99 -6.81 -5.50
C ARG A 137 16.44 -7.14 -5.19
#